data_0410e3fc51ae34aa6451af09dd6f2e3d
#
_entry.id   0410e3fc51ae34aa6451af09dd6f2e3d
#
_cell.length_a   1.000
_cell.length_b   1.000
_cell.length_c   1.000
_cell.angle_alpha   90.00
_cell.angle_beta   90.00
_cell.angle_gamma   90.00
#
_symmetry.space_group_name_H-M   'P 1'
#
loop_
_entity.id
_entity.type
_entity.pdbx_description
1 polymer ?
#
loop_
_entity_poly.entity_id
_entity_poly.type
_entity_poly.pdbx_seq_one_letter_code
_entity_poly.pdbx_strand_id
1 'polypeptide(L)'
;MQVCTIDCTDALPSEVEAYVQAGIAPATKRAYRADLDHFHAWGGSIPASVGLLAAYLAAHAETLSVATLVRRLAAISVAHEAQGLPNPVRSPLIRATMRGIRRERGSAQRQAKPLLRDDLFAVLAATGDGLKDIRDRALLLIGFAGGFRRAELVALDCADVEHVRQGMIINIRRSIAAV
;
A
#
# COMPACT_ATOMS: atom_id res chain seq x y z
N MET A 1 31.00 -33.70 -31.75
CA MET A 1 30.22 -32.44 -31.61
C MET A 1 29.26 -32.68 -30.46
N GLN A 2 29.67 -32.26 -29.26
CA GLN A 2 29.02 -32.59 -27.99
C GLN A 2 27.96 -31.46 -27.72
N VAL A 3 26.70 -31.80 -27.81
CA VAL A 3 25.58 -30.90 -27.50
C VAL A 3 25.55 -30.73 -25.99
N CYS A 4 25.93 -29.56 -25.52
CA CYS A 4 25.82 -29.16 -24.12
C CYS A 4 24.32 -28.98 -23.81
N THR A 5 23.75 -29.95 -23.12
CA THR A 5 22.40 -29.84 -22.55
C THR A 5 22.50 -28.90 -21.36
N ILE A 6 22.04 -27.68 -21.51
CA ILE A 6 21.86 -26.75 -20.39
C ILE A 6 20.60 -27.22 -19.67
N ASP A 7 20.79 -27.92 -18.55
CA ASP A 7 19.75 -28.19 -17.57
C ASP A 7 19.38 -26.85 -16.90
N CYS A 8 18.38 -26.17 -17.45
CA CYS A 8 17.79 -24.99 -16.82
C CYS A 8 16.80 -25.41 -15.72
N THR A 9 17.30 -25.97 -14.65
CA THR A 9 16.60 -25.90 -13.36
C THR A 9 17.07 -24.60 -12.71
N ASP A 10 16.51 -23.48 -13.16
CA ASP A 10 16.84 -22.13 -12.67
C ASP A 10 16.21 -21.92 -11.27
N ALA A 11 16.74 -22.62 -10.27
CA ALA A 11 16.50 -22.27 -8.88
C ALA A 11 17.23 -20.92 -8.65
N LEU A 12 16.46 -19.89 -8.40
CA LEU A 12 17.00 -18.56 -8.10
C LEU A 12 17.92 -18.64 -6.87
N PRO A 13 19.09 -17.96 -6.90
CA PRO A 13 19.93 -17.81 -5.72
C PRO A 13 19.12 -17.28 -4.53
N SER A 14 19.39 -17.79 -3.33
CA SER A 14 18.67 -17.41 -2.10
C SER A 14 18.63 -15.90 -1.82
N GLU A 15 19.70 -15.21 -2.21
CA GLU A 15 19.80 -13.75 -2.11
C GLU A 15 18.80 -13.05 -3.04
N VAL A 16 18.59 -13.57 -4.25
CA VAL A 16 17.61 -13.03 -5.20
C VAL A 16 16.19 -13.23 -4.66
N GLU A 17 15.91 -14.43 -4.14
CA GLU A 17 14.62 -14.71 -3.49
C GLU A 17 14.36 -13.75 -2.31
N ALA A 18 15.36 -13.50 -1.48
CA ALA A 18 15.26 -12.57 -0.36
C ALA A 18 14.92 -11.14 -0.83
N TYR A 19 15.56 -10.63 -1.89
CA TYR A 19 15.25 -9.31 -2.46
C TYR A 19 13.86 -9.27 -3.11
N VAL A 20 13.46 -10.31 -3.83
CA VAL A 20 12.12 -10.42 -4.41
C VAL A 20 11.05 -10.38 -3.30
N GLN A 21 11.29 -11.12 -2.22
CA GLN A 21 10.39 -11.11 -1.05
C GLN A 21 10.39 -9.76 -0.32
N ALA A 22 11.51 -9.06 -0.26
CA ALA A 22 11.60 -7.71 0.32
C ALA A 22 11.00 -6.63 -0.59
N GLY A 23 10.83 -6.90 -1.89
CA GLY A 23 10.31 -5.95 -2.89
C GLY A 23 8.88 -5.48 -2.63
N ILE A 24 8.10 -6.23 -1.84
CA ILE A 24 6.74 -5.84 -1.45
C ILE A 24 6.71 -5.60 0.06
N ALA A 25 6.37 -4.38 0.46
CA ALA A 25 6.28 -4.01 1.87
C ALA A 25 5.29 -4.92 2.64
N PRO A 26 5.55 -5.23 3.94
CA PRO A 26 4.66 -6.08 4.74
C PRO A 26 3.21 -5.59 4.80
N ALA A 27 3.00 -4.28 4.82
CA ALA A 27 1.66 -3.69 4.79
C ALA A 27 0.93 -3.98 3.47
N THR A 28 1.65 -3.91 2.33
CA THR A 28 1.11 -4.23 1.01
C THR A 28 0.78 -5.72 0.90
N LYS A 29 1.65 -6.61 1.42
CA LYS A 29 1.37 -8.07 1.47
C LYS A 29 0.07 -8.36 2.25
N ARG A 30 -0.12 -7.71 3.41
CA ARG A 30 -1.37 -7.85 4.19
C ARG A 30 -2.59 -7.34 3.42
N ALA A 31 -2.46 -6.20 2.76
CA ALA A 31 -3.55 -5.65 1.94
C ALA A 31 -3.91 -6.57 0.77
N TYR A 32 -2.91 -7.09 0.05
CA TYR A 32 -3.13 -8.01 -1.07
C TYR A 32 -3.77 -9.33 -0.61
N ARG A 33 -3.38 -9.87 0.55
CA ARG A 33 -4.03 -11.05 1.12
C ARG A 33 -5.50 -10.80 1.38
N ALA A 34 -5.86 -9.72 2.05
CA ALA A 34 -7.25 -9.35 2.31
C ALA A 34 -8.04 -9.10 1.01
N ASP A 35 -7.40 -8.55 -0.03
CA ASP A 35 -8.01 -8.35 -1.34
C ASP A 35 -8.30 -9.68 -2.06
N LEU A 36 -7.37 -10.65 -1.98
CA LEU A 36 -7.57 -12.01 -2.52
C LEU A 36 -8.64 -12.77 -1.73
N ASP A 37 -8.63 -12.69 -0.41
CA ASP A 37 -9.67 -13.31 0.44
C ASP A 37 -11.05 -12.82 0.07
N HIS A 38 -11.20 -11.51 -0.18
CA HIS A 38 -12.46 -10.94 -0.65
C HIS A 38 -12.85 -11.44 -2.04
N PHE A 39 -11.89 -11.57 -2.97
CA PHE A 39 -12.14 -12.12 -4.29
C PHE A 39 -12.61 -13.57 -4.21
N HIS A 40 -11.96 -14.40 -3.39
CA HIS A 40 -12.35 -15.79 -3.15
C HIS A 40 -13.72 -15.89 -2.46
N ALA A 41 -14.01 -15.06 -1.46
CA ALA A 41 -15.31 -15.02 -0.79
C ALA A 41 -16.47 -14.66 -1.73
N TRP A 42 -16.19 -13.86 -2.79
CA TRP A 42 -17.17 -13.59 -3.85
C TRP A 42 -17.36 -14.77 -4.82
N GLY A 43 -16.53 -15.77 -4.80
CA GLY A 43 -16.55 -16.94 -5.68
C GLY A 43 -15.50 -16.92 -6.79
N GLY A 44 -14.53 -15.98 -6.72
CA GLY A 44 -13.39 -15.95 -7.61
C GLY A 44 -12.34 -16.99 -7.25
N SER A 45 -11.54 -17.40 -8.24
CA SER A 45 -10.42 -18.33 -8.04
C SER A 45 -9.21 -17.91 -8.87
N ILE A 46 -8.04 -18.40 -8.48
CA ILE A 46 -6.81 -18.26 -9.28
C ILE A 46 -6.50 -19.67 -9.84
N PRO A 47 -6.35 -19.84 -11.17
CA PRO A 47 -6.37 -18.81 -12.21
C PRO A 47 -7.78 -18.23 -12.48
N ALA A 48 -7.86 -16.92 -12.65
CA ALA A 48 -9.08 -16.22 -13.00
C ALA A 48 -9.18 -16.01 -14.52
N SER A 49 -10.37 -16.24 -15.10
CA SER A 49 -10.62 -15.85 -16.45
C SER A 49 -10.88 -14.34 -16.58
N VAL A 50 -10.67 -13.78 -17.76
CA VAL A 50 -10.95 -12.35 -18.04
C VAL A 50 -12.43 -12.02 -17.80
N GLY A 51 -13.35 -12.94 -18.17
CA GLY A 51 -14.79 -12.76 -17.96
C GLY A 51 -15.17 -12.74 -16.48
N LEU A 52 -14.62 -13.67 -15.67
CA LEU A 52 -14.83 -13.73 -14.23
C LEU A 52 -14.36 -12.44 -13.56
N LEU A 53 -13.19 -11.94 -13.96
CA LEU A 53 -12.64 -10.71 -13.40
C LEU A 53 -13.46 -9.47 -13.79
N ALA A 54 -13.97 -9.41 -15.04
CA ALA A 54 -14.87 -8.33 -15.47
C ALA A 54 -16.19 -8.36 -14.67
N ALA A 55 -16.77 -9.54 -14.45
CA ALA A 55 -17.97 -9.71 -13.63
C ALA A 55 -17.74 -9.27 -12.18
N TYR A 56 -16.60 -9.62 -11.58
CA TYR A 56 -16.21 -9.18 -10.25
C TYR A 56 -16.13 -7.65 -10.13
N LEU A 57 -15.52 -6.98 -11.12
CA LEU A 57 -15.44 -5.53 -11.15
C LEU A 57 -16.83 -4.88 -11.24
N ALA A 58 -17.69 -5.41 -12.12
CA ALA A 58 -19.05 -4.90 -12.29
C ALA A 58 -19.88 -5.08 -11.01
N ALA A 59 -19.81 -6.25 -10.35
CA ALA A 59 -20.53 -6.54 -9.12
C ALA A 59 -20.16 -5.60 -7.95
N HIS A 60 -18.93 -5.05 -7.96
CA HIS A 60 -18.44 -4.21 -6.88
C HIS A 60 -18.26 -2.73 -7.27
N ALA A 61 -18.62 -2.36 -8.50
CA ALA A 61 -18.46 -0.99 -8.99
C ALA A 61 -19.21 0.06 -8.17
N GLU A 62 -20.36 -0.31 -7.59
CA GLU A 62 -21.18 0.61 -6.79
C GLU A 62 -20.76 0.66 -5.31
N THR A 63 -20.25 -0.43 -4.77
CA THR A 63 -19.95 -0.56 -3.34
C THR A 63 -18.53 -0.19 -2.97
N LEU A 64 -17.59 -0.29 -3.93
CA LEU A 64 -16.17 -0.04 -3.69
C LEU A 64 -15.67 1.19 -4.44
N SER A 65 -14.69 1.87 -3.83
CA SER A 65 -14.01 2.96 -4.51
C SER A 65 -13.17 2.45 -5.69
N VAL A 66 -13.00 3.28 -6.72
CA VAL A 66 -12.14 2.98 -7.86
C VAL A 66 -10.72 2.63 -7.42
N ALA A 67 -10.19 3.33 -6.42
CA ALA A 67 -8.87 3.04 -5.85
C ALA A 67 -8.78 1.64 -5.23
N THR A 68 -9.84 1.19 -4.55
CA THR A 68 -9.94 -0.16 -4.00
C THR A 68 -9.97 -1.20 -5.12
N LEU A 69 -10.76 -0.99 -6.17
CA LEU A 69 -10.82 -1.90 -7.32
C LEU A 69 -9.45 -2.02 -8.02
N VAL A 70 -8.74 -0.90 -8.20
CA VAL A 70 -7.37 -0.89 -8.77
C VAL A 70 -6.41 -1.70 -7.90
N ARG A 71 -6.45 -1.54 -6.57
CA ARG A 71 -5.59 -2.31 -5.66
C ARG A 71 -5.91 -3.81 -5.72
N ARG A 72 -7.19 -4.20 -5.81
CA ARG A 72 -7.62 -5.59 -5.96
C ARG A 72 -7.14 -6.21 -7.26
N LEU A 73 -7.21 -5.46 -8.36
CA LEU A 73 -6.63 -5.89 -9.63
C LEU A 73 -5.11 -6.11 -9.49
N ALA A 74 -4.40 -5.24 -8.79
CA ALA A 74 -2.97 -5.41 -8.54
C ALA A 74 -2.69 -6.69 -7.73
N ALA A 75 -3.48 -6.98 -6.68
CA ALA A 75 -3.34 -8.20 -5.90
C ALA A 75 -3.56 -9.47 -6.75
N ILE A 76 -4.59 -9.47 -7.60
CA ILE A 76 -4.89 -10.59 -8.53
C ILE A 76 -3.79 -10.74 -9.58
N SER A 77 -3.25 -9.62 -10.10
CA SER A 77 -2.11 -9.61 -11.03
C SER A 77 -0.89 -10.28 -10.41
N VAL A 78 -0.51 -9.88 -9.21
CA VAL A 78 0.64 -10.44 -8.48
C VAL A 78 0.43 -11.94 -8.19
N ALA A 79 -0.79 -12.35 -7.83
CA ALA A 79 -1.10 -13.76 -7.59
C ALA A 79 -0.96 -14.64 -8.85
N HIS A 80 -1.32 -14.14 -10.04
CA HIS A 80 -1.10 -14.85 -11.29
C HIS A 80 0.38 -14.90 -11.66
N GLU A 81 1.08 -13.77 -11.55
CA GLU A 81 2.51 -13.67 -11.86
C GLU A 81 3.35 -14.59 -10.95
N ALA A 82 3.02 -14.66 -9.67
CA ALA A 82 3.71 -15.54 -8.71
C ALA A 82 3.54 -17.03 -9.03
N GLN A 83 2.50 -17.41 -9.77
CA GLN A 83 2.23 -18.80 -10.19
C GLN A 83 2.62 -19.05 -11.66
N GLY A 84 3.25 -18.10 -12.34
CA GLY A 84 3.59 -18.19 -13.76
C GLY A 84 2.37 -18.28 -14.69
N LEU A 85 1.20 -17.83 -14.24
CA LEU A 85 -0.06 -17.92 -14.98
C LEU A 85 -0.30 -16.70 -15.86
N PRO A 86 -1.04 -16.86 -16.99
CA PRO A 86 -1.46 -15.72 -17.81
C PRO A 86 -2.21 -14.69 -16.98
N ASN A 87 -1.81 -13.41 -17.08
CA ASN A 87 -2.38 -12.34 -16.27
C ASN A 87 -3.63 -11.72 -16.94
N PRO A 88 -4.86 -11.99 -16.44
CA PRO A 88 -6.10 -11.51 -17.04
C PRO A 88 -6.28 -9.99 -16.90
N VAL A 89 -5.62 -9.37 -15.91
CA VAL A 89 -5.73 -7.92 -15.63
C VAL A 89 -5.24 -7.08 -16.82
N ARG A 90 -4.28 -7.60 -17.58
CA ARG A 90 -3.70 -6.90 -18.75
C ARG A 90 -4.62 -6.90 -19.98
N SER A 91 -5.76 -7.60 -19.93
CA SER A 91 -6.66 -7.73 -21.09
C SER A 91 -7.31 -6.39 -21.47
N PRO A 92 -7.62 -6.18 -22.76
CA PRO A 92 -8.36 -4.99 -23.21
C PRO A 92 -9.73 -4.85 -22.54
N LEU A 93 -10.42 -5.97 -22.26
CA LEU A 93 -11.74 -5.97 -21.61
C LEU A 93 -11.64 -5.37 -20.20
N ILE A 94 -10.70 -5.81 -19.36
CA ILE A 94 -10.54 -5.27 -18.00
C ILE A 94 -10.21 -3.79 -18.03
N ARG A 95 -9.35 -3.35 -18.95
CA ARG A 95 -9.05 -1.92 -19.12
C ARG A 95 -10.26 -1.12 -19.55
N ALA A 96 -11.09 -1.67 -20.43
CA ALA A 96 -12.33 -1.02 -20.89
C ALA A 96 -13.35 -0.94 -19.74
N THR A 97 -13.57 -2.02 -18.99
CA THR A 97 -14.46 -2.07 -17.84
C THR A 97 -14.04 -1.02 -16.78
N MET A 98 -12.75 -0.98 -16.43
CA MET A 98 -12.25 0.00 -15.47
C MET A 98 -12.36 1.46 -15.95
N ARG A 99 -12.24 1.71 -17.27
CA ARG A 99 -12.51 3.05 -17.83
C ARG A 99 -13.97 3.44 -17.71
N GLY A 100 -14.89 2.50 -17.99
CA GLY A 100 -16.33 2.70 -17.82
C GLY A 100 -16.66 3.04 -16.36
N ILE A 101 -16.22 2.23 -15.41
CA ILE A 101 -16.42 2.45 -13.97
C ILE A 101 -15.88 3.83 -13.54
N ARG A 102 -14.68 4.22 -13.96
CA ARG A 102 -14.11 5.53 -13.64
C ARG A 102 -14.95 6.68 -14.20
N ARG A 103 -15.51 6.53 -15.41
CA ARG A 103 -16.32 7.55 -16.05
C ARG A 103 -17.66 7.75 -15.35
N GLU A 104 -18.29 6.66 -14.91
CA GLU A 104 -19.59 6.68 -14.26
C GLU A 104 -19.51 7.08 -12.78
N ARG A 105 -18.51 6.57 -12.07
CA ARG A 105 -18.36 6.76 -10.61
C ARG A 105 -17.46 7.90 -10.21
N GLY A 106 -16.68 8.43 -11.16
CA GLY A 106 -15.59 9.36 -10.86
C GLY A 106 -14.40 8.65 -10.20
N SER A 107 -13.27 9.32 -10.16
CA SER A 107 -12.05 8.83 -9.51
C SER A 107 -11.61 9.71 -8.33
N ALA A 108 -12.43 10.70 -7.97
CA ALA A 108 -12.10 11.61 -6.88
C ALA A 108 -12.07 10.85 -5.55
N GLN A 109 -10.93 10.88 -4.89
CA GLN A 109 -10.81 10.40 -3.51
C GLN A 109 -11.26 11.50 -2.56
N ARG A 110 -12.01 11.12 -1.52
CA ARG A 110 -12.34 12.03 -0.43
C ARG A 110 -11.04 12.46 0.26
N GLN A 111 -10.67 13.70 0.09
CA GLN A 111 -9.55 14.29 0.81
C GLN A 111 -9.94 14.54 2.27
N ALA A 112 -9.06 14.20 3.19
CA ALA A 112 -9.21 14.61 4.58
C ALA A 112 -9.06 16.14 4.67
N LYS A 113 -9.84 16.75 5.57
CA LYS A 113 -9.66 18.17 5.87
C LYS A 113 -8.25 18.39 6.44
N PRO A 114 -7.49 19.39 5.95
CA PRO A 114 -6.18 19.65 6.51
C PRO A 114 -6.29 20.08 7.97
N LEU A 115 -5.38 19.60 8.80
CA LEU A 115 -5.24 20.05 10.18
C LEU A 115 -4.56 21.42 10.16
N LEU A 116 -5.27 22.45 10.62
CA LEU A 116 -4.74 23.79 10.73
C LEU A 116 -4.05 23.99 12.09
N ARG A 117 -3.23 25.04 12.19
CA ARG A 117 -2.50 25.38 13.43
C ARG A 117 -3.46 25.51 14.62
N ASP A 118 -4.57 26.21 14.44
CA ASP A 118 -5.52 26.48 15.53
C ASP A 118 -6.24 25.20 15.97
N ASP A 119 -6.56 24.29 15.03
CA ASP A 119 -7.09 22.96 15.35
C ASP A 119 -6.07 22.13 16.17
N LEU A 120 -4.77 22.20 15.80
CA LEU A 120 -3.71 21.53 16.54
C LEU A 120 -3.62 22.05 17.97
N PHE A 121 -3.59 23.37 18.17
CA PHE A 121 -3.53 23.96 19.51
C PHE A 121 -4.76 23.65 20.35
N ALA A 122 -5.95 23.59 19.76
CA ALA A 122 -7.17 23.16 20.45
C ALA A 122 -7.06 21.70 20.93
N VAL A 123 -6.53 20.81 20.10
CA VAL A 123 -6.29 19.40 20.48
C VAL A 123 -5.25 19.32 21.59
N LEU A 124 -4.14 20.06 21.49
CA LEU A 124 -3.08 20.08 22.50
C LEU A 124 -3.56 20.61 23.86
N ALA A 125 -4.43 21.61 23.86
CA ALA A 125 -5.04 22.15 25.09
C ALA A 125 -5.99 21.17 25.77
N ALA A 126 -6.59 20.23 25.02
CA ALA A 126 -7.47 19.20 25.55
C ALA A 126 -6.73 17.94 26.01
N THR A 127 -5.41 17.81 25.76
CA THR A 127 -4.60 16.68 26.25
C THR A 127 -4.18 16.89 27.71
N GLY A 128 -4.21 15.80 28.49
CA GLY A 128 -3.75 15.80 29.89
C GLY A 128 -2.22 15.78 30.02
N ASP A 129 -1.75 15.51 31.27
CA ASP A 129 -0.33 15.51 31.62
C ASP A 129 0.22 14.09 31.91
N GLY A 130 -0.54 13.04 31.58
CA GLY A 130 -0.09 11.67 31.73
C GLY A 130 0.99 11.31 30.70
N LEU A 131 1.76 10.25 30.95
CA LEU A 131 2.83 9.80 30.02
C LEU A 131 2.31 9.55 28.60
N LYS A 132 1.09 9.03 28.48
CA LYS A 132 0.45 8.84 27.18
C LYS A 132 0.17 10.17 26.49
N ASP A 133 -0.34 11.15 27.24
CA ASP A 133 -0.70 12.47 26.73
C ASP A 133 0.56 13.24 26.27
N ILE A 134 1.65 13.14 27.04
CA ILE A 134 2.95 13.72 26.68
C ILE A 134 3.47 13.13 25.37
N ARG A 135 3.41 11.80 25.23
CA ARG A 135 3.79 11.12 23.98
C ARG A 135 2.92 11.56 22.80
N ASP A 136 1.61 11.57 22.98
CA ASP A 136 0.66 11.92 21.92
C ASP A 136 0.83 13.38 21.49
N ARG A 137 1.11 14.28 22.46
CA ARG A 137 1.45 15.68 22.21
C ARG A 137 2.75 15.83 21.40
N ALA A 138 3.79 15.06 21.74
CA ALA A 138 5.05 15.04 20.99
C ALA A 138 4.82 14.54 19.54
N LEU A 139 4.05 13.47 19.35
CA LEU A 139 3.71 12.94 18.03
C LEU A 139 2.95 13.96 17.17
N LEU A 140 1.98 14.67 17.76
CA LEU A 140 1.21 15.70 17.06
C LEU A 140 2.09 16.88 16.64
N LEU A 141 2.92 17.38 17.53
CA LEU A 141 3.81 18.52 17.27
C LEU A 141 4.86 18.19 16.20
N ILE A 142 5.55 17.06 16.37
CA ILE A 142 6.59 16.61 15.43
C ILE A 142 5.96 16.30 14.07
N GLY A 143 4.84 15.58 14.07
CA GLY A 143 4.13 15.23 12.85
C GLY A 143 3.62 16.43 12.08
N PHE A 144 3.10 17.44 12.77
CA PHE A 144 2.63 18.68 12.17
C PHE A 144 3.80 19.53 11.64
N ALA A 145 4.85 19.73 12.42
CA ALA A 145 6.00 20.55 12.03
C ALA A 145 6.80 19.93 10.87
N GLY A 146 6.98 18.61 10.88
CA GLY A 146 7.79 17.90 9.89
C GLY A 146 6.99 17.35 8.70
N GLY A 147 5.66 17.34 8.75
CA GLY A 147 4.82 16.76 7.70
C GLY A 147 5.07 15.26 7.48
N PHE A 148 5.50 14.56 8.52
CA PHE A 148 5.87 13.14 8.45
C PHE A 148 4.69 12.24 8.13
N ARG A 149 4.96 11.18 7.34
CA ARG A 149 4.00 10.08 7.21
C ARG A 149 3.88 9.34 8.53
N ARG A 150 2.71 8.77 8.81
CA ARG A 150 2.47 7.99 10.04
C ARG A 150 3.53 6.92 10.28
N ALA A 151 3.98 6.22 9.23
CA ALA A 151 4.98 5.17 9.35
C ALA A 151 6.38 5.71 9.71
N GLU A 152 6.72 6.89 9.22
CA GLU A 152 7.97 7.59 9.56
C GLU A 152 7.92 8.06 11.02
N LEU A 153 6.82 8.69 11.42
CA LEU A 153 6.64 9.22 12.75
C LEU A 153 6.71 8.15 13.86
N VAL A 154 6.04 6.98 13.65
CA VAL A 154 6.05 5.90 14.66
C VAL A 154 7.34 5.08 14.67
N ALA A 155 8.22 5.27 13.68
CA ALA A 155 9.52 4.61 13.60
C ALA A 155 10.64 5.45 14.24
N LEU A 156 10.34 6.67 14.72
CA LEU A 156 11.31 7.52 15.38
C LEU A 156 11.63 6.99 16.78
N ASP A 157 12.91 6.90 17.08
CA ASP A 157 13.45 6.67 18.42
C ASP A 157 14.05 7.95 19.00
N CYS A 158 14.24 7.99 20.30
CA CYS A 158 14.90 9.15 20.95
C CYS A 158 16.29 9.44 20.38
N ALA A 159 17.00 8.40 19.91
CA ALA A 159 18.32 8.56 19.28
C ALA A 159 18.27 9.23 17.89
N ASP A 160 17.11 9.33 17.29
CA ASP A 160 16.94 10.01 16.00
C ASP A 160 16.70 11.51 16.14
N VAL A 161 16.54 11.99 17.36
CA VAL A 161 16.25 13.40 17.67
C VAL A 161 17.46 14.04 18.32
N GLU A 162 18.02 15.04 17.65
CA GLU A 162 19.13 15.85 18.16
C GLU A 162 18.62 17.26 18.46
N HIS A 163 18.85 17.73 19.68
CA HIS A 163 18.54 19.09 20.10
C HIS A 163 19.70 20.03 19.73
N VAL A 164 19.41 21.01 18.91
CA VAL A 164 20.37 22.05 18.51
C VAL A 164 19.88 23.42 18.94
N ARG A 165 20.78 24.41 18.90
CA ARG A 165 20.46 25.78 19.36
C ARG A 165 19.24 26.41 18.64
N GLN A 166 19.02 26.04 17.37
CA GLN A 166 17.93 26.58 16.54
C GLN A 166 16.67 25.71 16.53
N GLY A 167 16.65 24.56 17.23
CA GLY A 167 15.50 23.63 17.21
C GLY A 167 15.90 22.19 17.39
N MET A 168 15.32 21.32 16.57
CA MET A 168 15.60 19.88 16.57
C MET A 168 15.94 19.39 15.16
N ILE A 169 16.94 18.51 15.07
CA ILE A 169 17.24 17.73 13.87
C ILE A 169 16.63 16.34 14.07
N ILE A 170 15.84 15.88 13.11
CA ILE A 170 15.21 14.56 13.14
C ILE A 170 15.72 13.73 11.98
N ASN A 171 16.37 12.62 12.30
CA ASN A 171 16.93 11.68 11.33
C ASN A 171 15.89 10.62 10.96
N ILE A 172 15.41 10.63 9.70
CA ILE A 172 14.47 9.62 9.20
C ILE A 172 15.27 8.44 8.66
N ARG A 173 15.31 7.32 9.39
CA ARG A 173 16.10 6.13 9.02
C ARG A 173 15.54 5.44 7.76
N ARG A 174 14.23 5.49 7.51
CA ARG A 174 13.57 4.91 6.33
C ARG A 174 12.40 5.79 5.91
N SER A 175 12.60 6.57 4.87
CA SER A 175 11.49 7.16 4.13
C SER A 175 11.04 6.14 3.08
N ILE A 176 9.76 5.76 3.09
CA ILE A 176 9.16 5.04 1.96
C ILE A 176 8.93 6.11 0.88
N ALA A 177 10.00 6.50 0.20
CA ALA A 177 9.87 7.23 -1.04
C ALA A 177 9.08 6.33 -1.99
N ALA A 178 7.93 6.81 -2.49
CA ALA A 178 7.25 6.17 -3.58
C ALA A 178 8.22 6.19 -4.79
N VAL A 179 8.61 4.99 -5.24
CA VAL A 179 9.26 4.79 -6.52
C VAL A 179 8.19 4.82 -7.59
#